data_2af5aeef126640ccd04f88bba4aabc01
#
_entry.id   2af5aeef126640ccd04f88bba4aabc01
#
_cell.length_a   1.000
_cell.length_b   1.000
_cell.length_c   1.000
_cell.angle_alpha   90.00
_cell.angle_beta   90.00
_cell.angle_gamma   90.00
#
_symmetry.space_group_name_H-M   'P 1'
#
loop_
_entity.id
_entity.type
_entity.pdbx_description
1 polymer ?
#
loop_
_entity_poly.entity_id
_entity_poly.type
_entity_poly.pdbx_seq_one_letter_code
_entity_poly.pdbx_strand_id
1 'polypeptide(L)'
;MRVTRPVVRNYTWPHRRQAAAWVKAGGHALVWASPRRARLVFARPRRGDDGDLGWWSALDLGKSDYEVARSGPFAGLAYVRVPHDCYSIVRDRAARDSIHPGPTRDIDLDCLQCGACCRDNRVVLDDDDVARFEQAGRGELARRPYTKRDSGQIVLVLRRDKDCRHLGADNKCAIYALRPSACSTFPVGSECCLSSREEEMGIVDGARA
;
A
#
# COMPACT_ATOMS: atom_id res chain seq x y z
N MET A 1 4.71 -14.22 -7.49
CA MET A 1 4.29 -13.12 -8.41
C MET A 1 5.37 -12.05 -8.38
N ARG A 2 5.82 -11.60 -9.56
CA ARG A 2 6.82 -10.52 -9.67
C ARG A 2 6.12 -9.19 -9.83
N VAL A 3 6.48 -8.20 -9.02
CA VAL A 3 5.93 -6.85 -9.03
C VAL A 3 7.08 -5.86 -9.22
N THR A 4 6.96 -5.00 -10.22
CA THR A 4 7.89 -3.88 -10.42
C THR A 4 7.32 -2.65 -9.71
N ARG A 5 8.11 -2.07 -8.82
CA ARG A 5 7.70 -0.85 -8.10
C ARG A 5 8.71 0.29 -8.27
N PRO A 6 8.24 1.55 -8.22
CA PRO A 6 9.12 2.71 -8.17
C PRO A 6 10.01 2.71 -6.93
N VAL A 7 11.26 3.10 -7.10
CA VAL A 7 12.19 3.37 -6.00
C VAL A 7 12.01 4.81 -5.53
N VAL A 8 11.74 4.99 -4.24
CA VAL A 8 11.60 6.31 -3.63
C VAL A 8 12.95 6.85 -3.20
N ARG A 9 13.31 8.07 -3.61
CA ARG A 9 14.53 8.75 -3.16
C ARG A 9 14.26 10.08 -2.50
N ASN A 10 15.06 10.38 -1.47
CA ASN A 10 15.06 11.67 -0.79
C ASN A 10 15.82 12.72 -1.58
N TYR A 11 15.24 13.91 -1.77
CA TYR A 11 15.84 15.07 -2.37
C TYR A 11 15.54 16.32 -1.54
N THR A 12 16.48 17.26 -1.51
CA THR A 12 16.23 18.61 -1.02
C THR A 12 15.81 19.53 -2.18
N TRP A 13 15.18 20.65 -1.89
CA TRP A 13 14.70 21.60 -2.91
C TRP A 13 15.76 22.08 -3.92
N PRO A 14 17.03 22.33 -3.52
CA PRO A 14 18.08 22.62 -4.51
C PRO A 14 18.23 21.55 -5.59
N HIS A 15 18.03 20.28 -5.26
CA HIS A 15 18.16 19.12 -6.16
C HIS A 15 16.86 18.74 -6.90
N ARG A 16 15.87 19.63 -6.95
CA ARG A 16 14.55 19.37 -7.56
C ARG A 16 14.59 19.00 -9.04
N ARG A 17 15.63 19.40 -9.81
CA ARG A 17 15.79 18.98 -11.20
C ARG A 17 16.17 17.51 -11.30
N GLN A 18 17.07 17.05 -10.43
CA GLN A 18 17.44 15.62 -10.34
C GLN A 18 16.26 14.77 -9.87
N ALA A 19 15.49 15.27 -8.88
CA ALA A 19 14.26 14.64 -8.44
C ALA A 19 13.24 14.46 -9.59
N ALA A 20 13.05 15.51 -10.41
CA ALA A 20 12.15 15.44 -11.55
C ALA A 20 12.65 14.45 -12.64
N ALA A 21 13.96 14.40 -12.89
CA ALA A 21 14.55 13.43 -13.81
C ALA A 21 14.37 12.00 -13.32
N TRP A 22 14.55 11.77 -11.99
CA TRP A 22 14.32 10.49 -11.35
C TRP A 22 12.87 9.99 -11.51
N VAL A 23 11.89 10.87 -11.29
CA VAL A 23 10.47 10.55 -11.46
C VAL A 23 10.13 10.25 -12.92
N LYS A 24 10.68 11.03 -13.86
CA LYS A 24 10.49 10.78 -15.31
C LYS A 24 11.11 9.46 -15.78
N ALA A 25 12.12 8.96 -15.08
CA ALA A 25 12.73 7.65 -15.32
C ALA A 25 11.95 6.48 -14.66
N GLY A 26 10.84 6.76 -13.96
CA GLY A 26 9.96 5.75 -13.35
C GLY A 26 10.06 5.62 -11.83
N GLY A 27 10.92 6.40 -11.17
CA GLY A 27 11.02 6.43 -9.71
C GLY A 27 10.03 7.39 -9.05
N HIS A 28 10.03 7.43 -7.73
CA HIS A 28 9.35 8.44 -6.93
C HIS A 28 10.35 9.33 -6.20
N ALA A 29 10.00 10.58 -5.93
CA ALA A 29 10.88 11.51 -5.21
C ALA A 29 10.18 12.10 -3.99
N LEU A 30 10.78 11.93 -2.82
CA LEU A 30 10.42 12.66 -1.62
C LEU A 30 11.23 13.95 -1.58
N VAL A 31 10.57 15.09 -1.83
CA VAL A 31 11.24 16.41 -2.00
C VAL A 31 10.96 17.28 -0.80
N TRP A 32 12.02 17.64 -0.09
CA TRP A 32 12.01 18.49 1.10
C TRP A 32 12.28 19.94 0.72
N ALA A 33 11.26 20.79 0.82
CA ALA A 33 11.41 22.25 0.66
C ALA A 33 11.94 22.89 1.94
N SER A 34 11.67 22.31 3.10
CA SER A 34 12.20 22.62 4.43
C SER A 34 11.99 21.41 5.35
N PRO A 35 12.56 21.39 6.59
CA PRO A 35 12.26 20.33 7.57
C PRO A 35 10.77 20.14 7.89
N ARG A 36 9.94 21.12 7.55
CA ARG A 36 8.49 21.13 7.80
C ARG A 36 7.64 21.10 6.54
N ARG A 37 8.23 20.86 5.37
CA ARG A 37 7.49 20.78 4.10
C ARG A 37 8.12 19.74 3.19
N ALA A 38 7.45 18.63 3.05
CA ALA A 38 7.81 17.56 2.13
C ALA A 38 6.66 17.30 1.13
N ARG A 39 7.05 16.89 -0.07
CA ARG A 39 6.13 16.42 -1.12
C ARG A 39 6.63 15.09 -1.65
N LEU A 40 5.74 14.13 -1.76
CA LEU A 40 5.97 12.95 -2.58
C LEU A 40 5.59 13.32 -4.02
N VAL A 41 6.55 13.21 -4.93
CA VAL A 41 6.39 13.51 -6.37
C VAL A 41 6.51 12.21 -7.15
N PHE A 42 5.60 12.00 -8.10
CA PHE A 42 5.50 10.78 -8.89
C PHE A 42 4.95 11.07 -10.30
N ALA A 43 5.02 10.10 -11.19
CA ALA A 43 4.41 10.21 -12.51
C ALA A 43 2.88 10.35 -12.36
N ARG A 44 2.29 11.22 -13.19
CA ARG A 44 0.83 11.39 -13.15
C ARG A 44 0.15 10.05 -13.48
N PRO A 45 -0.68 9.49 -12.56
CA PRO A 45 -1.38 8.25 -12.79
C PRO A 45 -2.27 8.32 -14.02
N ARG A 46 -2.40 7.24 -14.77
CA ARG A 46 -3.41 7.10 -15.80
C ARG A 46 -4.78 6.96 -15.13
N ARG A 47 -5.83 7.38 -15.83
CA ARG A 47 -7.19 7.24 -15.31
C ARG A 47 -7.49 5.76 -15.01
N GLY A 48 -7.82 5.44 -13.76
CA GLY A 48 -8.06 4.08 -13.30
C GLY A 48 -6.80 3.32 -12.85
N ASP A 49 -5.63 3.97 -12.77
CA ASP A 49 -4.42 3.40 -12.22
C ASP A 49 -4.20 3.95 -10.80
N ASP A 50 -4.51 3.12 -9.80
CA ASP A 50 -4.40 3.48 -8.38
C ASP A 50 -3.08 3.02 -7.75
N GLY A 51 -2.14 2.51 -8.54
CA GLY A 51 -0.89 1.92 -8.05
C GLY A 51 -0.08 2.85 -7.13
N ASP A 52 0.00 4.12 -7.49
CA ASP A 52 0.73 5.13 -6.71
C ASP A 52 -0.02 5.58 -5.44
N LEU A 53 -1.36 5.46 -5.43
CA LEU A 53 -2.17 5.83 -4.28
C LEU A 53 -1.96 4.88 -3.10
N GLY A 54 -1.65 3.61 -3.37
CA GLY A 54 -1.37 2.60 -2.34
C GLY A 54 -0.22 2.98 -1.41
N TRP A 55 0.81 3.69 -1.93
CA TRP A 55 1.93 4.15 -1.11
C TRP A 55 1.51 5.17 -0.04
N TRP A 56 0.64 6.11 -0.39
CA TRP A 56 0.17 7.15 0.53
C TRP A 56 -0.79 6.61 1.58
N SER A 57 -1.67 5.70 1.17
CA SER A 57 -2.65 5.10 2.08
C SER A 57 -1.98 4.34 3.21
N ALA A 58 -0.92 3.57 2.89
CA ALA A 58 -0.18 2.82 3.89
C ALA A 58 0.51 3.68 4.92
N LEU A 59 0.92 4.88 4.54
CA LEU A 59 1.59 5.83 5.42
C LEU A 59 0.60 6.79 6.09
N ASP A 60 -0.68 6.45 6.10
CA ASP A 60 -1.75 7.26 6.69
C ASP A 60 -1.79 8.69 6.12
N LEU A 61 -1.31 8.89 4.90
CA LEU A 61 -1.35 10.18 4.24
C LEU A 61 -2.78 10.60 3.94
N GLY A 62 -3.74 9.68 3.98
CA GLY A 62 -5.17 9.91 3.90
C GLY A 62 -5.61 10.63 2.63
N LYS A 63 -4.82 10.55 1.55
CA LYS A 63 -5.05 11.26 0.30
C LYS A 63 -5.53 10.31 -0.78
N SER A 64 -6.73 10.56 -1.26
CA SER A 64 -7.29 9.93 -2.47
C SER A 64 -7.05 10.78 -3.72
N ASP A 65 -6.52 12.01 -3.57
CA ASP A 65 -6.31 12.99 -4.62
C ASP A 65 -4.86 13.51 -4.61
N TYR A 66 -4.40 14.00 -5.74
CA TYR A 66 -3.08 14.58 -5.93
C TYR A 66 -3.18 15.91 -6.70
N GLU A 67 -2.18 16.75 -6.51
CA GLU A 67 -2.02 17.96 -7.30
C GLU A 67 -1.08 17.69 -8.49
N VAL A 68 -1.29 18.39 -9.62
CA VAL A 68 -0.37 18.34 -10.77
C VAL A 68 0.39 19.66 -10.85
N ALA A 69 1.71 19.58 -10.90
CA ALA A 69 2.56 20.76 -11.01
C ALA A 69 2.38 21.41 -12.39
N ARG A 70 2.06 22.70 -12.41
CA ARG A 70 1.80 23.47 -13.63
C ARG A 70 3.05 24.03 -14.29
N SER A 71 4.13 24.17 -13.53
CA SER A 71 5.37 24.84 -13.99
C SER A 71 6.61 24.32 -13.26
N GLY A 72 7.78 24.75 -13.72
CA GLY A 72 9.05 24.40 -13.12
C GLY A 72 9.51 22.97 -13.46
N PRO A 73 10.52 22.44 -12.75
CA PRO A 73 11.08 21.11 -13.03
C PRO A 73 10.06 19.96 -12.95
N PHE A 74 9.05 20.10 -12.13
CA PHE A 74 7.99 19.10 -11.92
C PHE A 74 6.77 19.28 -12.83
N ALA A 75 6.80 20.20 -13.79
CA ALA A 75 5.66 20.42 -14.68
C ALA A 75 5.14 19.12 -15.29
N GLY A 76 3.82 18.89 -15.16
CA GLY A 76 3.14 17.66 -15.60
C GLY A 76 3.24 16.47 -14.64
N LEU A 77 4.08 16.52 -13.61
CA LEU A 77 4.17 15.49 -12.59
C LEU A 77 3.12 15.70 -11.49
N ALA A 78 2.67 14.60 -10.91
CA ALA A 78 1.78 14.60 -9.76
C ALA A 78 2.58 14.72 -8.46
N TYR A 79 1.94 15.29 -7.44
CA TYR A 79 2.51 15.31 -6.09
C TYR A 79 1.42 15.34 -5.02
N VAL A 80 1.78 14.86 -3.84
CA VAL A 80 1.00 14.98 -2.61
C VAL A 80 1.86 15.61 -1.52
N ARG A 81 1.25 16.42 -0.66
CA ARG A 81 1.94 16.96 0.54
C ARG A 81 1.96 15.89 1.61
N VAL A 82 3.14 15.61 2.12
CA VAL A 82 3.31 14.68 3.24
C VAL A 82 2.85 15.38 4.52
N PRO A 83 1.95 14.77 5.33
CA PRO A 83 1.60 15.27 6.65
C PRO A 83 2.82 15.30 7.59
N HIS A 84 2.82 16.24 8.52
CA HIS A 84 3.98 16.46 9.40
C HIS A 84 4.27 15.26 10.32
N ASP A 85 3.26 14.59 10.80
CA ASP A 85 3.32 13.40 11.64
C ASP A 85 3.88 12.17 10.93
N CYS A 86 3.84 12.14 9.58
CA CYS A 86 4.40 11.07 8.77
C CYS A 86 5.87 11.28 8.37
N TYR A 87 6.50 12.42 8.70
CA TYR A 87 7.81 12.78 8.15
C TYR A 87 8.93 11.79 8.47
N SER A 88 8.99 11.28 9.70
CA SER A 88 10.02 10.30 10.08
C SER A 88 9.86 9.01 9.28
N ILE A 89 8.65 8.48 9.24
CA ILE A 89 8.32 7.21 8.56
C ILE A 89 8.66 7.31 7.06
N VAL A 90 8.17 8.35 6.37
CA VAL A 90 8.40 8.48 4.92
C VAL A 90 9.87 8.69 4.60
N ARG A 91 10.61 9.44 5.45
CA ARG A 91 12.04 9.67 5.26
C ARG A 91 12.84 8.38 5.42
N ASP A 92 12.54 7.61 6.45
CA ASP A 92 13.27 6.37 6.77
C ASP A 92 12.99 5.29 5.73
N ARG A 93 11.74 5.18 5.26
CA ARG A 93 11.37 4.28 4.16
C ARG A 93 12.05 4.69 2.85
N ALA A 94 12.02 5.97 2.48
CA ALA A 94 12.71 6.45 1.30
C ALA A 94 14.25 6.28 1.39
N ALA A 95 14.83 6.39 2.59
CA ALA A 95 16.26 6.11 2.80
C ALA A 95 16.59 4.64 2.55
N ARG A 96 15.78 3.72 3.07
CA ARG A 96 15.92 2.26 2.81
C ARG A 96 15.75 1.93 1.34
N ASP A 97 14.75 2.49 0.69
CA ASP A 97 14.47 2.24 -0.72
C ASP A 97 15.58 2.80 -1.64
N SER A 98 16.24 3.89 -1.22
CA SER A 98 17.31 4.58 -1.97
C SER A 98 18.58 3.76 -2.23
N ILE A 99 18.74 2.61 -1.56
CA ILE A 99 19.88 1.70 -1.81
C ILE A 99 19.83 1.05 -3.20
N HIS A 100 18.64 1.01 -3.81
CA HIS A 100 18.46 0.46 -5.15
C HIS A 100 18.97 1.43 -6.21
N PRO A 101 19.82 0.98 -7.16
CA PRO A 101 20.49 1.88 -8.10
C PRO A 101 19.54 2.43 -9.16
N GLY A 102 18.54 1.65 -9.58
CA GLY A 102 17.57 2.02 -10.63
C GLY A 102 16.37 2.80 -10.11
N PRO A 103 15.60 3.42 -11.00
CA PRO A 103 14.38 4.13 -10.65
C PRO A 103 13.23 3.17 -10.28
N THR A 104 13.34 1.91 -10.68
CA THR A 104 12.40 0.84 -10.33
C THR A 104 13.15 -0.37 -9.81
N ARG A 105 12.46 -1.22 -9.06
CA ARG A 105 12.94 -2.53 -8.62
C ARG A 105 11.85 -3.57 -8.72
N ASP A 106 12.25 -4.82 -8.94
CA ASP A 106 11.37 -5.96 -8.90
C ASP A 106 11.39 -6.62 -7.51
N ILE A 107 10.23 -7.03 -7.06
CA ILE A 107 10.04 -7.80 -5.83
C ILE A 107 9.28 -9.07 -6.20
N ASP A 108 9.81 -10.21 -5.79
CA ASP A 108 9.10 -11.48 -5.90
C ASP A 108 8.29 -11.73 -4.63
N LEU A 109 6.96 -11.81 -4.78
CA LEU A 109 6.02 -11.98 -3.69
C LEU A 109 5.18 -13.23 -3.91
N ASP A 110 5.03 -14.04 -2.90
CA ASP A 110 4.07 -15.14 -2.88
C ASP A 110 2.88 -14.80 -1.98
N CYS A 111 1.88 -14.12 -2.53
CA CYS A 111 0.68 -13.73 -1.81
C CYS A 111 -0.13 -14.92 -1.29
N LEU A 112 -0.03 -16.09 -1.95
CA LEU A 112 -0.78 -17.30 -1.54
C LEU A 112 -0.21 -17.89 -0.25
N GLN A 113 1.05 -17.66 0.05
CA GLN A 113 1.73 -18.20 1.23
C GLN A 113 2.19 -17.12 2.23
N CYS A 114 2.01 -15.85 1.89
CA CYS A 114 2.47 -14.75 2.73
C CYS A 114 1.58 -14.52 3.95
N GLY A 115 0.28 -14.28 3.75
CA GLY A 115 -0.68 -14.04 4.81
C GLY A 115 -0.48 -12.76 5.64
N ALA A 116 0.52 -11.92 5.35
CA ALA A 116 0.81 -10.71 6.13
C ALA A 116 -0.39 -9.76 6.22
N CYS A 117 -1.00 -9.42 5.08
CA CYS A 117 -2.18 -8.55 5.04
C CYS A 117 -3.46 -9.18 5.64
N CYS A 118 -3.41 -10.45 6.05
CA CYS A 118 -4.49 -11.13 6.79
C CYS A 118 -4.33 -10.98 8.32
N ARG A 119 -3.31 -10.26 8.78
CA ARG A 119 -3.01 -10.03 10.19
C ARG A 119 -3.30 -8.58 10.55
N ASP A 120 -3.85 -8.36 11.72
CA ASP A 120 -4.23 -7.04 12.28
C ASP A 120 -4.91 -6.06 11.29
N ASN A 121 -5.65 -6.59 10.33
CA ASN A 121 -6.28 -5.80 9.28
C ASN A 121 -7.80 -5.78 9.43
N ARG A 122 -8.37 -4.59 9.38
CA ARG A 122 -9.83 -4.38 9.43
C ARG A 122 -10.42 -4.48 8.03
N VAL A 123 -11.00 -5.62 7.70
CA VAL A 123 -11.64 -5.87 6.40
C VAL A 123 -13.15 -5.62 6.52
N VAL A 124 -13.65 -4.63 5.79
CA VAL A 124 -15.08 -4.33 5.66
C VAL A 124 -15.64 -5.13 4.49
N LEU A 125 -16.81 -5.73 4.69
CA LEU A 125 -17.60 -6.35 3.62
C LEU A 125 -18.59 -5.33 3.07
N ASP A 126 -18.64 -5.21 1.75
CA ASP A 126 -19.70 -4.50 1.05
C ASP A 126 -20.90 -5.43 0.73
N ASP A 127 -21.96 -4.86 0.17
CA ASP A 127 -23.17 -5.63 -0.17
C ASP A 127 -22.90 -6.65 -1.28
N ASP A 128 -21.98 -6.37 -2.19
CA ASP A 128 -21.57 -7.29 -3.28
C ASP A 128 -20.80 -8.48 -2.71
N ASP A 129 -20.00 -8.29 -1.67
CA ASP A 129 -19.31 -9.36 -0.96
C ASP A 129 -20.32 -10.32 -0.34
N VAL A 130 -21.34 -9.79 0.33
CA VAL A 130 -22.41 -10.58 0.96
C VAL A 130 -23.20 -11.35 -0.09
N ALA A 131 -23.61 -10.69 -1.17
CA ALA A 131 -24.33 -11.31 -2.28
C ALA A 131 -23.51 -12.44 -2.94
N ARG A 132 -22.22 -12.23 -3.12
CA ARG A 132 -21.29 -13.25 -3.67
C ARG A 132 -21.16 -14.48 -2.78
N PHE A 133 -21.12 -14.30 -1.44
CA PHE A 133 -21.13 -15.43 -0.50
C PHE A 133 -22.43 -16.22 -0.59
N GLU A 134 -23.57 -15.56 -0.68
CA GLU A 134 -24.87 -16.21 -0.80
C GLU A 134 -25.01 -16.96 -2.12
N GLN A 135 -24.62 -16.36 -3.24
CA GLN A 135 -24.63 -17.02 -4.56
C GLN A 135 -23.72 -18.26 -4.62
N ALA A 136 -22.61 -18.25 -3.87
CA ALA A 136 -21.72 -19.40 -3.75
C ALA A 136 -22.21 -20.46 -2.75
N GLY A 137 -23.39 -20.32 -2.16
CA GLY A 137 -23.91 -21.20 -1.12
C GLY A 137 -23.15 -21.11 0.21
N ARG A 138 -22.41 -20.02 0.44
CA ARG A 138 -21.55 -19.78 1.61
C ARG A 138 -22.00 -18.55 2.42
N GLY A 139 -23.31 -18.32 2.49
CA GLY A 139 -23.89 -17.17 3.21
C GLY A 139 -23.53 -17.11 4.72
N GLU A 140 -23.07 -18.22 5.30
CA GLU A 140 -22.54 -18.25 6.66
C GLU A 140 -21.30 -17.38 6.84
N LEU A 141 -20.53 -17.11 5.77
CA LEU A 141 -19.33 -16.28 5.81
C LEU A 141 -19.63 -14.80 6.11
N ALA A 142 -20.86 -14.34 5.83
CA ALA A 142 -21.33 -13.00 6.16
C ALA A 142 -21.91 -12.89 7.58
N ARG A 143 -21.86 -13.93 8.39
CA ARG A 143 -22.51 -14.02 9.71
C ARG A 143 -21.50 -14.44 10.79
N ARG A 144 -21.94 -14.38 12.06
CA ARG A 144 -21.14 -14.96 13.16
C ARG A 144 -20.92 -16.46 12.91
N PRO A 145 -19.74 -16.98 13.20
CA PRO A 145 -18.61 -16.37 13.90
C PRO A 145 -17.60 -15.66 13.01
N TYR A 146 -17.81 -15.54 11.70
CA TYR A 146 -16.83 -15.01 10.72
C TYR A 146 -16.87 -13.48 10.64
N THR A 147 -18.00 -12.87 10.93
CA THR A 147 -18.18 -11.41 10.90
C THR A 147 -18.77 -10.85 12.18
N LYS A 148 -18.59 -9.57 12.38
CA LYS A 148 -19.26 -8.77 13.40
C LYS A 148 -19.72 -7.43 12.81
N ARG A 149 -20.66 -6.75 13.49
CA ARG A 149 -20.95 -5.34 13.21
C ARG A 149 -20.02 -4.47 14.03
N ASP A 150 -19.42 -3.50 13.34
CA ASP A 150 -18.52 -2.51 13.90
C ASP A 150 -18.81 -1.16 13.26
N SER A 151 -19.21 -0.16 14.04
CA SER A 151 -19.58 1.17 13.57
C SER A 151 -20.57 1.17 12.39
N GLY A 152 -21.58 0.25 12.44
CA GLY A 152 -22.59 0.08 11.41
C GLY A 152 -22.17 -0.76 10.19
N GLN A 153 -20.92 -1.10 10.06
CA GLN A 153 -20.36 -1.90 8.97
C GLN A 153 -20.25 -3.38 9.38
N ILE A 154 -20.31 -4.27 8.38
CA ILE A 154 -19.98 -5.69 8.56
C ILE A 154 -18.46 -5.84 8.36
N VAL A 155 -17.75 -6.37 9.34
CA VAL A 155 -16.30 -6.56 9.27
C VAL A 155 -15.93 -8.01 9.57
N LEU A 156 -14.84 -8.49 8.97
CA LEU A 156 -14.29 -9.81 9.31
C LEU A 156 -13.82 -9.84 10.77
N VAL A 157 -14.01 -10.98 11.41
CA VAL A 157 -13.56 -11.22 12.80
C VAL A 157 -12.11 -11.67 12.76
N LEU A 158 -11.26 -10.99 13.52
CA LEU A 158 -9.92 -11.45 13.84
C LEU A 158 -9.96 -12.41 15.04
N ARG A 159 -9.04 -13.35 15.08
CA ARG A 159 -8.77 -14.21 16.25
C ARG A 159 -8.10 -13.39 17.37
N ARG A 160 -7.81 -14.04 18.50
CA ARG A 160 -7.14 -13.37 19.64
C ARG A 160 -5.70 -12.97 19.33
N ASP A 161 -5.06 -13.71 18.42
CA ASP A 161 -3.72 -13.45 17.88
C ASP A 161 -3.70 -12.39 16.76
N LYS A 162 -4.84 -11.71 16.54
CA LYS A 162 -5.09 -10.72 15.51
C LYS A 162 -5.11 -11.25 14.06
N ASP A 163 -4.94 -12.53 13.87
CA ASP A 163 -5.05 -13.15 12.55
C ASP A 163 -6.50 -13.18 12.06
N CYS A 164 -6.71 -13.00 10.76
CA CYS A 164 -8.02 -13.23 10.15
C CYS A 164 -8.47 -14.67 10.42
N ARG A 165 -9.74 -14.84 10.77
CA ARG A 165 -10.31 -16.18 11.06
C ARG A 165 -10.20 -17.16 9.90
N HIS A 166 -10.08 -16.67 8.68
CA HIS A 166 -9.91 -17.47 7.47
C HIS A 166 -8.43 -17.76 7.11
N LEU A 167 -7.48 -17.25 7.88
CA LEU A 167 -6.06 -17.55 7.69
C LEU A 167 -5.74 -18.91 8.32
N GLY A 168 -5.28 -19.85 7.51
CA GLY A 168 -4.81 -21.17 7.94
C GLY A 168 -3.42 -21.11 8.60
N ALA A 169 -3.06 -22.20 9.26
CA ALA A 169 -1.73 -22.34 9.87
C ALA A 169 -0.59 -22.34 8.83
N ASP A 170 -0.91 -22.64 7.57
CA ASP A 170 -0.02 -22.60 6.41
C ASP A 170 0.03 -21.21 5.73
N ASN A 171 -0.47 -20.17 6.40
CA ASN A 171 -0.62 -18.81 5.90
C ASN A 171 -1.54 -18.66 4.67
N LYS A 172 -2.32 -19.68 4.32
CA LYS A 172 -3.25 -19.61 3.20
C LYS A 172 -4.65 -19.18 3.63
N CYS A 173 -5.31 -18.44 2.76
CA CYS A 173 -6.70 -18.05 2.98
C CYS A 173 -7.63 -19.20 2.65
N ALA A 174 -8.39 -19.71 3.63
CA ALA A 174 -9.36 -20.81 3.45
C ALA A 174 -10.53 -20.46 2.50
N ILE A 175 -10.76 -19.16 2.27
CA ILE A 175 -11.80 -18.68 1.35
C ILE A 175 -11.22 -17.89 0.18
N TYR A 176 -10.02 -18.23 -0.29
CA TYR A 176 -9.26 -17.43 -1.26
C TYR A 176 -10.07 -17.08 -2.52
N ALA A 177 -10.85 -18.01 -3.06
CA ALA A 177 -11.70 -17.79 -4.22
C ALA A 177 -12.90 -16.84 -3.95
N LEU A 178 -13.32 -16.75 -2.69
CA LEU A 178 -14.45 -15.95 -2.22
C LEU A 178 -14.01 -14.79 -1.33
N ARG A 179 -12.71 -14.46 -1.30
CA ARG A 179 -12.21 -13.37 -0.46
C ARG A 179 -12.91 -12.06 -0.77
N PRO A 180 -13.18 -11.23 0.25
CA PRO A 180 -13.82 -9.93 0.08
C PRO A 180 -13.11 -9.02 -0.93
N SER A 181 -13.84 -8.09 -1.50
CA SER A 181 -13.35 -7.11 -2.46
C SER A 181 -12.12 -6.37 -1.93
N ALA A 182 -12.15 -5.92 -0.68
CA ALA A 182 -11.02 -5.28 -0.01
C ALA A 182 -9.76 -6.16 0.03
N CYS A 183 -9.91 -7.50 0.10
CA CYS A 183 -8.78 -8.42 0.06
C CYS A 183 -8.33 -8.73 -1.38
N SER A 184 -9.25 -8.78 -2.34
CA SER A 184 -8.94 -9.13 -3.73
C SER A 184 -8.30 -7.98 -4.50
N THR A 185 -8.67 -6.75 -4.16
CA THR A 185 -8.13 -5.51 -4.75
C THR A 185 -6.95 -4.94 -3.98
N PHE A 186 -6.53 -5.59 -2.88
CA PHE A 186 -5.38 -5.13 -2.09
C PHE A 186 -4.14 -5.05 -2.98
N PRO A 187 -3.49 -3.88 -3.08
CA PRO A 187 -2.44 -3.65 -4.07
C PRO A 187 -1.14 -4.34 -3.65
N VAL A 188 -0.88 -5.48 -4.26
CA VAL A 188 0.32 -6.29 -4.00
C VAL A 188 1.59 -5.55 -4.41
N GLY A 189 2.59 -5.54 -3.54
CA GLY A 189 3.85 -4.80 -3.75
C GLY A 189 3.75 -3.31 -3.48
N SER A 190 2.56 -2.81 -3.11
CA SER A 190 2.41 -1.43 -2.60
C SER A 190 3.09 -1.25 -1.25
N GLU A 191 3.19 0.00 -0.82
CA GLU A 191 3.71 0.29 0.51
C GLU A 191 2.85 -0.33 1.62
N CYS A 192 1.52 -0.46 1.45
CA CYS A 192 0.64 -1.19 2.36
C CYS A 192 1.05 -2.66 2.48
N CYS A 193 1.34 -3.30 1.35
CA CYS A 193 1.77 -4.69 1.33
C CYS A 193 3.12 -4.86 2.04
N LEU A 194 4.09 -4.02 1.74
CA LEU A 194 5.42 -4.10 2.35
C LEU A 194 5.41 -3.75 3.84
N SER A 195 4.55 -2.79 4.24
CA SER A 195 4.34 -2.42 5.64
C SER A 195 3.80 -3.60 6.44
N SER A 196 2.74 -4.25 5.95
CA SER A 196 2.17 -5.43 6.61
C SER A 196 3.19 -6.56 6.75
N ARG A 197 4.05 -6.77 5.74
CA ARG A 197 5.11 -7.79 5.80
C ARG A 197 6.17 -7.46 6.84
N GLU A 198 6.53 -6.19 6.96
CA GLU A 198 7.50 -5.73 7.96
C GLU A 198 6.91 -5.84 9.38
N GLU A 199 5.70 -5.35 9.58
CA GLU A 199 5.06 -5.27 10.91
C GLU A 199 4.65 -6.64 11.44
N GLU A 200 4.07 -7.48 10.57
CA GLU A 200 3.47 -8.75 11.00
C GLU A 200 4.41 -9.95 10.86
N MET A 201 5.44 -9.85 10.02
CA MET A 201 6.33 -10.97 9.73
C MET A 201 7.82 -10.66 9.92
N GLY A 202 8.18 -9.41 10.22
CA GLY A 202 9.56 -8.97 10.33
C GLY A 202 10.33 -9.00 8.99
N ILE A 203 9.62 -9.08 7.85
CA ILE A 203 10.24 -9.14 6.53
C ILE A 203 10.43 -7.72 6.00
N VAL A 204 11.66 -7.24 6.03
CA VAL A 204 12.02 -5.93 5.48
C VAL A 204 12.35 -6.07 4.00
N ASP A 205 11.33 -5.93 3.16
CA ASP A 205 11.51 -5.96 1.70
C ASP A 205 12.34 -4.77 1.23
N GLY A 206 13.44 -5.05 0.53
CA GLY A 206 14.33 -4.02 0.00
C GLY A 206 15.57 -3.77 0.84
N ALA A 207 15.73 -4.38 2.01
CA ALA A 207 17.03 -4.52 2.62
C ALA A 207 17.93 -5.37 1.71
N ARG A 208 19.22 -5.02 1.60
CA ARG A 208 20.20 -5.95 1.02
C ARG A 208 20.27 -7.18 1.93
N ALA A 209 20.09 -8.35 1.33
CA ALA A 209 20.44 -9.61 1.99
C ALA A 209 21.91 -9.60 2.37
#